data_83facde82d99a0f6f4ec24fbf028bf2a
#
_entry.id   83facde82d99a0f6f4ec24fbf028bf2a
#
_cell.length_a   1.000
_cell.length_b   1.000
_cell.length_c   1.000
_cell.angle_alpha   90.00
_cell.angle_beta   90.00
_cell.angle_gamma   90.00
#
_symmetry.space_group_name_H-M   'P 1'
#
loop_
_entity.id
_entity.type
_entity.pdbx_description
1 polymer ?
#
loop_
_entity_poly.entity_id
_entity_poly.type
_entity_poly.pdbx_seq_one_letter_code
_entity_poly.pdbx_strand_id
1 'polypeptide(L)'
;MKEEILKATLELACENGLGRISMSQIAQRAGIKKSSLYSHYSSKKEIIEKMYSYFRSRARESRGEHETDYGELVKGRSLKECLMIAVNSYKAMNSAPEMVMFYKVIMSERAINPDAAEIMIAETRTMIRATKQLFYAMEAQKVTHFDDADAAAFSFAMAVHAIIDYEGDAGLTGSGETDGMMERYIDEFCNCYDRKNAN
;
A
#
# COMPACT_ATOMS: atom_id res chain seq x y z
N MET A 1 -5.25 -23.29 8.45
CA MET A 1 -3.94 -23.43 9.14
C MET A 1 -2.97 -22.30 8.82
N LYS A 2 -2.44 -22.12 7.57
CA LYS A 2 -1.51 -21.00 7.26
C LYS A 2 -2.12 -19.64 7.55
N GLU A 3 -3.35 -19.41 7.14
CA GLU A 3 -4.10 -18.17 7.39
C GLU A 3 -4.27 -17.87 8.88
N GLU A 4 -4.62 -18.88 9.66
CA GLU A 4 -4.78 -18.77 11.13
C GLU A 4 -3.47 -18.36 11.80
N ILE A 5 -2.33 -18.88 11.33
CA ILE A 5 -1.01 -18.48 11.81
C ILE A 5 -0.75 -17.00 11.50
N LEU A 6 -1.08 -16.54 10.29
CA LEU A 6 -0.89 -15.13 9.90
C LEU A 6 -1.76 -14.20 10.74
N LYS A 7 -3.05 -14.54 10.94
CA LYS A 7 -3.97 -13.76 11.78
C LYS A 7 -3.52 -13.73 13.24
N ALA A 8 -3.18 -14.89 13.81
CA ALA A 8 -2.66 -14.98 15.18
C ALA A 8 -1.37 -14.16 15.38
N THR A 9 -0.51 -14.11 14.35
CA THR A 9 0.71 -13.30 14.39
C THR A 9 0.37 -11.81 14.38
N LEU A 10 -0.57 -11.37 13.54
CA LEU A 10 -0.99 -9.97 13.45
C LEU A 10 -1.60 -9.49 14.78
N GLU A 11 -2.51 -10.28 15.35
CA GLU A 11 -3.13 -9.98 16.66
C GLU A 11 -2.08 -9.83 17.76
N LEU A 12 -1.15 -10.78 17.87
CA LEU A 12 -0.06 -10.73 18.83
C LEU A 12 0.85 -9.51 18.62
N ALA A 13 1.14 -9.17 17.35
CA ALA A 13 1.96 -8.02 17.03
C ALA A 13 1.27 -6.70 17.40
N CYS A 14 -0.05 -6.61 17.22
CA CYS A 14 -0.84 -5.46 17.67
C CYS A 14 -0.82 -5.28 19.19
N GLU A 15 -0.84 -6.40 19.95
CA GLU A 15 -0.86 -6.36 21.41
C GLU A 15 0.52 -6.07 22.02
N ASN A 16 1.59 -6.62 21.44
CA ASN A 16 2.89 -6.69 22.08
C ASN A 16 4.03 -6.00 21.30
N GLY A 17 3.78 -5.63 20.04
CA GLY A 17 4.80 -5.21 19.10
C GLY A 17 5.46 -6.41 18.40
N LEU A 18 5.81 -6.22 17.13
CA LEU A 18 6.35 -7.27 16.26
C LEU A 18 7.71 -7.81 16.77
N GLY A 19 8.55 -6.91 17.30
CA GLY A 19 9.86 -7.28 17.85
C GLY A 19 9.78 -8.21 19.04
N ARG A 20 8.74 -8.12 19.85
CA ARG A 20 8.60 -8.83 21.13
C ARG A 20 7.94 -10.21 21.04
N ILE A 21 7.32 -10.54 19.92
CA ILE A 21 6.66 -11.84 19.75
C ILE A 21 7.65 -12.94 19.30
N SER A 22 7.40 -14.15 19.76
CA SER A 22 8.22 -15.33 19.46
C SER A 22 7.42 -16.38 18.70
N MET A 23 8.11 -17.30 18.01
CA MET A 23 7.50 -18.45 17.33
C MET A 23 6.67 -19.31 18.29
N SER A 24 7.07 -19.40 19.57
CA SER A 24 6.30 -20.18 20.57
C SER A 24 4.97 -19.51 20.91
N GLN A 25 4.94 -18.18 21.07
CA GLN A 25 3.70 -17.43 21.32
C GLN A 25 2.77 -17.47 20.12
N ILE A 26 3.33 -17.38 18.89
CA ILE A 26 2.55 -17.51 17.65
C ILE A 26 1.89 -18.89 17.58
N ALA A 27 2.65 -19.96 17.83
CA ALA A 27 2.11 -21.32 17.84
C ALA A 27 1.00 -21.49 18.88
N GLN A 28 1.20 -20.98 20.10
CA GLN A 28 0.22 -21.00 21.17
C GLN A 28 -1.06 -20.24 20.79
N ARG A 29 -0.95 -19.02 20.25
CA ARG A 29 -2.10 -18.21 19.81
C ARG A 29 -2.86 -18.87 18.66
N ALA A 30 -2.15 -19.50 17.72
CA ALA A 30 -2.75 -20.25 16.61
C ALA A 30 -3.29 -21.64 17.02
N GLY A 31 -3.17 -22.04 18.28
CA GLY A 31 -3.67 -23.33 18.77
C GLY A 31 -2.93 -24.55 18.23
N ILE A 32 -1.65 -24.40 17.83
CA ILE A 32 -0.84 -25.48 17.24
C ILE A 32 0.44 -25.76 18.02
N LYS A 33 1.03 -26.95 17.81
CA LYS A 33 2.36 -27.25 18.36
C LYS A 33 3.43 -26.42 17.65
N LYS A 34 4.49 -26.03 18.39
CA LYS A 34 5.64 -25.30 17.83
C LYS A 34 6.29 -26.05 16.64
N SER A 35 6.38 -27.37 16.69
CA SER A 35 6.87 -28.19 15.58
C SER A 35 6.00 -28.06 14.32
N SER A 36 4.68 -27.99 14.49
CA SER A 36 3.75 -27.76 13.37
C SER A 36 3.90 -26.37 12.78
N LEU A 37 4.17 -25.34 13.60
CA LEU A 37 4.46 -24.00 13.09
C LEU A 37 5.70 -24.01 12.19
N TYR A 38 6.79 -24.66 12.62
CA TYR A 38 8.03 -24.75 11.84
C TYR A 38 7.89 -25.57 10.54
N SER A 39 6.89 -26.46 10.44
CA SER A 39 6.57 -27.14 9.17
C SER A 39 5.90 -26.22 8.14
N HIS A 40 5.32 -25.10 8.59
CA HIS A 40 4.67 -24.10 7.73
C HIS A 40 5.54 -22.90 7.41
N TYR A 41 6.35 -22.46 8.39
CA TYR A 41 7.19 -21.26 8.31
C TYR A 41 8.50 -21.48 9.06
N SER A 42 9.62 -21.28 8.38
CA SER A 42 10.96 -21.50 8.93
C SER A 42 11.37 -20.44 9.97
N SER A 43 10.79 -19.25 9.89
CA SER A 43 11.16 -18.13 10.75
C SER A 43 10.01 -17.13 10.92
N LYS A 44 10.13 -16.27 11.95
CA LYS A 44 9.22 -15.13 12.14
C LYS A 44 9.27 -14.16 10.96
N LYS A 45 10.45 -13.93 10.39
CA LYS A 45 10.62 -13.08 9.19
C LYS A 45 9.75 -13.60 8.03
N GLU A 46 9.81 -14.89 7.75
CA GLU A 46 8.98 -15.51 6.70
C GLU A 46 7.48 -15.31 6.98
N ILE A 47 7.03 -15.43 8.23
CA ILE A 47 5.63 -15.18 8.59
C ILE A 47 5.27 -13.72 8.29
N ILE A 48 6.11 -12.75 8.65
CA ILE A 48 5.86 -11.31 8.43
C ILE A 48 5.74 -11.00 6.94
N GLU A 49 6.67 -11.51 6.12
CA GLU A 49 6.63 -11.34 4.66
C GLU A 49 5.36 -11.96 4.03
N LYS A 50 4.96 -13.13 4.53
CA LYS A 50 3.73 -13.78 4.08
C LYS A 50 2.46 -13.07 4.56
N MET A 51 2.48 -12.47 5.74
CA MET A 51 1.37 -11.62 6.22
C MET A 51 1.11 -10.47 5.26
N TYR A 52 2.16 -9.73 4.85
CA TYR A 52 2.03 -8.64 3.90
C TYR A 52 1.35 -9.08 2.60
N SER A 53 1.90 -10.10 1.95
CA SER A 53 1.35 -10.58 0.67
C SER A 53 -0.06 -11.16 0.82
N TYR A 54 -0.34 -11.85 1.92
CA TYR A 54 -1.64 -12.46 2.19
C TYR A 54 -2.73 -11.40 2.40
N PHE A 55 -2.52 -10.45 3.33
CA PHE A 55 -3.54 -9.45 3.61
C PHE A 55 -3.79 -8.51 2.41
N ARG A 56 -2.73 -8.18 1.66
CA ARG A 56 -2.85 -7.41 0.43
C ARG A 56 -3.66 -8.16 -0.64
N SER A 57 -3.42 -9.46 -0.83
CA SER A 57 -4.20 -10.28 -1.75
C SER A 57 -5.68 -10.35 -1.33
N ARG A 58 -5.94 -10.58 -0.06
CA ARG A 58 -7.30 -10.61 0.50
C ARG A 58 -8.05 -9.29 0.32
N ALA A 59 -7.37 -8.17 0.55
CA ALA A 59 -7.95 -6.86 0.35
C ALA A 59 -8.34 -6.61 -1.12
N ARG A 60 -7.57 -7.13 -2.07
CA ARG A 60 -7.90 -7.09 -3.51
C ARG A 60 -9.05 -8.01 -3.87
N GLU A 61 -9.00 -9.27 -3.43
CA GLU A 61 -10.02 -10.28 -3.69
C GLU A 61 -11.40 -9.87 -3.17
N SER A 62 -11.46 -9.30 -1.95
CA SER A 62 -12.71 -8.84 -1.34
C SER A 62 -13.40 -7.73 -2.13
N ARG A 63 -12.67 -7.05 -3.02
CA ARG A 63 -13.15 -5.98 -3.89
C ARG A 63 -13.37 -6.43 -5.34
N GLY A 64 -13.15 -7.74 -5.62
CA GLY A 64 -13.22 -8.27 -6.98
C GLY A 64 -12.13 -7.70 -7.91
N GLU A 65 -11.05 -7.19 -7.35
CA GLU A 65 -9.93 -6.65 -8.13
C GLU A 65 -9.06 -7.80 -8.67
N HIS A 66 -9.06 -7.94 -9.98
CA HIS A 66 -8.09 -8.73 -10.72
C HIS A 66 -6.83 -7.91 -11.04
N GLU A 67 -5.89 -8.49 -11.76
CA GLU A 67 -4.73 -7.75 -12.28
C GLU A 67 -5.20 -6.53 -13.07
N THR A 68 -4.69 -5.34 -12.75
CA THR A 68 -5.16 -4.08 -13.33
C THR A 68 -4.74 -3.99 -14.79
N ASP A 69 -5.70 -3.98 -15.70
CA ASP A 69 -5.46 -3.58 -17.08
C ASP A 69 -5.40 -2.06 -17.17
N TYR A 70 -4.19 -1.53 -17.15
CA TYR A 70 -3.99 -0.08 -17.21
C TYR A 70 -4.43 0.51 -18.54
N GLY A 71 -4.41 -0.26 -19.64
CA GLY A 71 -4.91 0.17 -20.94
C GLY A 71 -6.40 0.47 -20.91
N GLU A 72 -7.19 -0.45 -20.37
CA GLU A 72 -8.63 -0.22 -20.21
C GLU A 72 -8.94 0.82 -19.13
N LEU A 73 -8.09 0.92 -18.08
CA LEU A 73 -8.28 1.94 -17.04
C LEU A 73 -8.19 3.36 -17.59
N VAL A 74 -7.25 3.64 -18.50
CA VAL A 74 -7.03 5.01 -19.01
C VAL A 74 -7.89 5.36 -20.21
N LYS A 75 -8.52 4.41 -20.84
CA LYS A 75 -9.28 4.57 -22.09
C LYS A 75 -10.44 5.54 -21.95
N GLY A 76 -10.40 6.62 -22.74
CA GLY A 76 -11.45 7.64 -22.77
C GLY A 76 -11.53 8.54 -21.53
N ARG A 77 -10.54 8.48 -20.66
CA ARG A 77 -10.49 9.29 -19.42
C ARG A 77 -9.45 10.39 -19.51
N SER A 78 -9.69 11.46 -18.78
CA SER A 78 -8.73 12.53 -18.56
C SER A 78 -7.62 12.10 -17.61
N LEU A 79 -6.51 12.84 -17.60
CA LEU A 79 -5.41 12.64 -16.65
C LEU A 79 -5.92 12.64 -15.20
N LYS A 80 -6.74 13.63 -14.83
CA LYS A 80 -7.32 13.74 -13.48
C LYS A 80 -8.14 12.52 -13.09
N GLU A 81 -9.02 12.05 -13.98
CA GLU A 81 -9.85 10.86 -13.71
C GLU A 81 -9.00 9.61 -13.49
N CYS A 82 -7.97 9.39 -14.32
CA CYS A 82 -7.06 8.27 -14.16
C CYS A 82 -6.33 8.30 -12.80
N LEU A 83 -5.80 9.47 -12.41
CA LEU A 83 -5.09 9.65 -11.14
C LEU A 83 -6.02 9.45 -9.94
N MET A 84 -7.23 10.03 -9.99
CA MET A 84 -8.22 9.88 -8.92
C MET A 84 -8.66 8.42 -8.74
N ILE A 85 -8.89 7.69 -9.82
CA ILE A 85 -9.22 6.26 -9.76
C ILE A 85 -8.08 5.47 -9.10
N ALA A 86 -6.83 5.70 -9.51
CA ALA A 86 -5.67 5.01 -8.97
C ALA A 86 -5.50 5.27 -7.47
N VAL A 87 -5.58 6.55 -7.05
CA VAL A 87 -5.45 6.94 -5.64
C VAL A 87 -6.59 6.38 -4.80
N ASN A 88 -7.84 6.47 -5.26
CA ASN A 88 -8.99 5.94 -4.55
C ASN A 88 -8.93 4.42 -4.42
N SER A 89 -8.50 3.70 -5.46
CA SER A 89 -8.28 2.25 -5.40
C SER A 89 -7.19 1.89 -4.38
N TYR A 90 -6.09 2.64 -4.34
CA TYR A 90 -5.03 2.44 -3.36
C TYR A 90 -5.51 2.70 -1.92
N LYS A 91 -6.19 3.85 -1.67
CA LYS A 91 -6.77 4.17 -0.36
C LYS A 91 -7.75 3.09 0.11
N ALA A 92 -8.64 2.65 -0.76
CA ALA A 92 -9.64 1.64 -0.43
C ALA A 92 -9.01 0.25 -0.17
N MET A 93 -7.93 -0.13 -0.87
CA MET A 93 -7.19 -1.36 -0.57
C MET A 93 -6.60 -1.32 0.84
N ASN A 94 -6.05 -0.17 1.23
CA ASN A 94 -5.41 0.00 2.54
C ASN A 94 -6.42 0.21 3.68
N SER A 95 -7.70 0.45 3.40
CA SER A 95 -8.76 0.59 4.41
C SER A 95 -9.36 -0.74 4.88
N ALA A 96 -8.96 -1.88 4.30
CA ALA A 96 -9.36 -3.19 4.81
C ALA A 96 -8.87 -3.38 6.27
N PRO A 97 -9.71 -3.89 7.20
CA PRO A 97 -9.37 -3.92 8.63
C PRO A 97 -8.02 -4.57 8.95
N GLU A 98 -7.72 -5.70 8.34
CA GLU A 98 -6.45 -6.41 8.54
C GLU A 98 -5.26 -5.62 7.96
N MET A 99 -5.45 -4.88 6.85
CA MET A 99 -4.40 -4.01 6.29
C MET A 99 -4.14 -2.82 7.21
N VAL A 100 -5.18 -2.21 7.77
CA VAL A 100 -5.03 -1.11 8.74
C VAL A 100 -4.25 -1.58 9.98
N MET A 101 -4.60 -2.75 10.53
CA MET A 101 -3.88 -3.35 11.66
C MET A 101 -2.42 -3.65 11.30
N PHE A 102 -2.20 -4.24 10.13
CA PHE A 102 -0.86 -4.59 9.64
C PHE A 102 0.03 -3.34 9.49
N TYR A 103 -0.48 -2.31 8.83
CA TYR A 103 0.28 -1.06 8.67
C TYR A 103 0.57 -0.36 10.00
N LYS A 104 -0.37 -0.32 10.94
CA LYS A 104 -0.12 0.24 12.29
C LYS A 104 1.08 -0.45 12.97
N VAL A 105 1.15 -1.78 12.91
CA VAL A 105 2.26 -2.54 13.46
C VAL A 105 3.57 -2.23 12.73
N ILE A 106 3.58 -2.28 11.40
CA ILE A 106 4.79 -2.06 10.60
C ILE A 106 5.31 -0.61 10.78
N MET A 107 4.42 0.37 10.72
CA MET A 107 4.77 1.79 10.89
C MET A 107 5.36 2.08 12.28
N SER A 108 4.83 1.46 13.34
CA SER A 108 5.34 1.65 14.70
C SER A 108 6.76 1.09 14.90
N GLU A 109 7.18 0.14 14.08
CA GLU A 109 8.47 -0.54 14.24
C GLU A 109 9.50 -0.25 13.14
N ARG A 110 9.11 0.31 11.99
CA ARG A 110 10.01 0.46 10.83
C ARG A 110 11.31 1.25 11.10
N ALA A 111 11.30 2.09 12.11
CA ALA A 111 12.49 2.88 12.49
C ALA A 111 13.55 2.06 13.23
N ILE A 112 13.17 0.91 13.82
CA ILE A 112 14.04 0.12 14.70
C ILE A 112 14.10 -1.37 14.33
N ASN A 113 13.21 -1.83 13.45
CA ASN A 113 13.10 -3.23 13.05
C ASN A 113 13.37 -3.36 11.54
N PRO A 114 14.50 -3.97 11.13
CA PRO A 114 14.84 -4.14 9.72
C PRO A 114 13.80 -4.90 8.90
N ASP A 115 13.15 -5.93 9.48
CA ASP A 115 12.12 -6.70 8.77
C ASP A 115 10.90 -5.82 8.45
N ALA A 116 10.50 -4.93 9.38
CA ALA A 116 9.43 -3.97 9.15
C ALA A 116 9.83 -2.92 8.09
N ALA A 117 11.07 -2.45 8.11
CA ALA A 117 11.59 -1.54 7.11
C ALA A 117 11.61 -2.17 5.71
N GLU A 118 12.01 -3.44 5.57
CA GLU A 118 11.98 -4.17 4.30
C GLU A 118 10.58 -4.27 3.71
N ILE A 119 9.55 -4.49 4.54
CA ILE A 119 8.14 -4.48 4.10
C ILE A 119 7.75 -3.11 3.54
N MET A 120 8.09 -2.02 4.21
CA MET A 120 7.79 -0.66 3.72
C MET A 120 8.52 -0.34 2.42
N ILE A 121 9.75 -0.79 2.26
CA ILE A 121 10.50 -0.67 0.99
C ILE A 121 9.79 -1.46 -0.13
N ALA A 122 9.34 -2.68 0.14
CA ALA A 122 8.62 -3.50 -0.83
C ALA A 122 7.29 -2.87 -1.25
N GLU A 123 6.55 -2.27 -0.29
CA GLU A 123 5.31 -1.54 -0.56
C GLU A 123 5.56 -0.32 -1.44
N THR A 124 6.52 0.52 -1.06
CA THR A 124 6.88 1.73 -1.83
C THR A 124 7.31 1.36 -3.26
N ARG A 125 8.12 0.33 -3.44
CA ARG A 125 8.52 -0.15 -4.78
C ARG A 125 7.33 -0.64 -5.60
N THR A 126 6.38 -1.31 -4.96
CA THR A 126 5.16 -1.81 -5.63
C THR A 126 4.30 -0.65 -6.10
N MET A 127 4.11 0.37 -5.25
CA MET A 127 3.36 1.58 -5.58
C MET A 127 4.02 2.36 -6.73
N ILE A 128 5.34 2.58 -6.68
CA ILE A 128 6.08 3.24 -7.76
C ILE A 128 5.93 2.47 -9.07
N ARG A 129 6.06 1.15 -9.06
CA ARG A 129 5.90 0.32 -10.25
C ARG A 129 4.50 0.42 -10.85
N ALA A 130 3.46 0.35 -10.03
CA ALA A 130 2.08 0.50 -10.47
C ALA A 130 1.82 1.88 -11.08
N THR A 131 2.36 2.94 -10.47
CA THR A 131 2.25 4.30 -11.00
C THR A 131 2.97 4.46 -12.33
N LYS A 132 4.17 3.87 -12.49
CA LYS A 132 4.88 3.86 -13.78
C LYS A 132 4.06 3.18 -14.88
N GLN A 133 3.48 2.01 -14.61
CA GLN A 133 2.64 1.30 -15.57
C GLN A 133 1.41 2.13 -15.99
N LEU A 134 0.78 2.82 -15.04
CA LEU A 134 -0.31 3.73 -15.31
C LEU A 134 0.14 4.89 -16.22
N PHE A 135 1.29 5.50 -15.93
CA PHE A 135 1.81 6.63 -16.70
C PHE A 135 2.19 6.22 -18.14
N TYR A 136 2.83 5.08 -18.30
CA TYR A 136 3.09 4.55 -19.64
C TYR A 136 1.81 4.25 -20.44
N ALA A 137 0.77 3.74 -19.77
CA ALA A 137 -0.52 3.54 -20.43
C ALA A 137 -1.18 4.86 -20.86
N MET A 138 -1.06 5.92 -20.02
CA MET A 138 -1.54 7.25 -20.36
C MET A 138 -0.80 7.84 -21.58
N GLU A 139 0.53 7.71 -21.66
CA GLU A 139 1.29 8.14 -22.83
C GLU A 139 0.93 7.34 -24.08
N ALA A 140 0.84 6.02 -23.96
CA ALA A 140 0.49 5.13 -25.08
C ALA A 140 -0.88 5.47 -25.67
N GLN A 141 -1.84 5.89 -24.85
CA GLN A 141 -3.17 6.31 -25.28
C GLN A 141 -3.32 7.82 -25.49
N LYS A 142 -2.24 8.57 -25.42
CA LYS A 142 -2.19 10.02 -25.65
C LYS A 142 -3.10 10.82 -24.67
N VAL A 143 -3.30 10.33 -23.47
CA VAL A 143 -4.01 11.04 -22.41
C VAL A 143 -3.21 12.27 -22.00
N THR A 144 -1.89 12.11 -21.86
CA THR A 144 -0.93 13.19 -21.56
C THR A 144 0.46 12.81 -22.10
N HIS A 145 1.41 13.73 -21.95
CA HIS A 145 2.83 13.48 -22.24
C HIS A 145 3.67 13.94 -21.05
N PHE A 146 4.60 13.08 -20.62
CA PHE A 146 5.57 13.38 -19.58
C PHE A 146 6.95 13.57 -20.23
N ASP A 147 7.70 14.62 -19.86
CA ASP A 147 9.07 14.79 -20.33
C ASP A 147 9.98 13.64 -19.83
N ASP A 148 9.72 13.19 -18.60
CA ASP A 148 10.29 11.97 -18.00
C ASP A 148 9.18 11.27 -17.18
N ALA A 149 8.56 10.26 -17.80
CA ALA A 149 7.46 9.51 -17.18
C ALA A 149 7.91 8.77 -15.91
N ASP A 150 9.16 8.34 -15.83
CA ASP A 150 9.71 7.65 -14.66
C ASP A 150 9.86 8.59 -13.47
N ALA A 151 10.40 9.79 -13.70
CA ALA A 151 10.54 10.81 -12.66
C ALA A 151 9.18 11.36 -12.22
N ALA A 152 8.26 11.60 -13.17
CA ALA A 152 6.90 12.03 -12.87
C ALA A 152 6.15 10.97 -12.04
N ALA A 153 6.22 9.70 -12.41
CA ALA A 153 5.59 8.60 -11.67
C ALA A 153 6.19 8.44 -10.27
N PHE A 154 7.51 8.54 -10.14
CA PHE A 154 8.17 8.48 -8.83
C PHE A 154 7.72 9.62 -7.92
N SER A 155 7.76 10.87 -8.40
CA SER A 155 7.36 12.03 -7.60
C SER A 155 5.89 11.98 -7.21
N PHE A 156 5.00 11.59 -8.13
CA PHE A 156 3.58 11.41 -7.85
C PHE A 156 3.35 10.34 -6.77
N ALA A 157 3.95 9.15 -6.92
CA ALA A 157 3.82 8.07 -5.97
C ALA A 157 4.29 8.47 -4.57
N MET A 158 5.46 9.13 -4.46
CA MET A 158 6.00 9.57 -3.18
C MET A 158 5.14 10.64 -2.52
N ALA A 159 4.62 11.60 -3.28
CA ALA A 159 3.73 12.64 -2.76
C ALA A 159 2.40 12.04 -2.26
N VAL A 160 1.78 11.15 -3.04
CA VAL A 160 0.56 10.44 -2.63
C VAL A 160 0.78 9.66 -1.33
N HIS A 161 1.92 8.95 -1.23
CA HIS A 161 2.26 8.22 -0.01
C HIS A 161 2.41 9.13 1.20
N ALA A 162 3.14 10.25 1.04
CA ALA A 162 3.32 11.22 2.13
C ALA A 162 2.00 11.88 2.56
N ILE A 163 1.11 12.19 1.62
CA ILE A 163 -0.22 12.75 1.93
C ILE A 163 -1.06 11.74 2.72
N ILE A 164 -1.07 10.47 2.32
CA ILE A 164 -1.80 9.42 3.03
C ILE A 164 -1.26 9.20 4.45
N ASP A 165 0.06 9.19 4.63
CA ASP A 165 0.68 9.10 5.95
C ASP A 165 0.26 10.30 6.82
N TYR A 166 0.33 11.52 6.27
CA TYR A 166 -0.07 12.74 6.98
C TYR A 166 -1.56 12.76 7.33
N GLU A 167 -2.46 12.36 6.41
CA GLU A 167 -3.90 12.20 6.68
C GLU A 167 -4.14 11.20 7.84
N GLY A 168 -3.35 10.11 7.87
CA GLY A 168 -3.41 9.11 8.94
C GLY A 168 -2.99 9.67 10.30
N ASP A 169 -1.88 10.39 10.36
CA ASP A 169 -1.37 11.02 11.58
C ASP A 169 -2.31 12.12 12.08
N ALA A 170 -2.84 12.96 11.19
CA ALA A 170 -3.82 14.00 11.52
C ALA A 170 -5.11 13.40 12.08
N GLY A 171 -5.57 12.28 11.53
CA GLY A 171 -6.73 11.55 12.04
C GLY A 171 -6.55 11.04 13.47
N LEU A 172 -5.33 10.67 13.86
CA LEU A 172 -5.02 10.23 15.22
C LEU A 172 -5.02 11.40 16.25
N THR A 173 -4.63 12.58 15.80
CA THR A 173 -4.51 13.76 16.67
C THR A 173 -5.75 14.65 16.70
N GLY A 174 -6.69 14.42 15.75
CA GLY A 174 -7.84 15.30 15.54
C GLY A 174 -7.46 16.68 14.96
N SER A 175 -6.24 16.84 14.44
CA SER A 175 -5.77 18.06 13.77
C SER A 175 -6.21 18.05 12.31
N GLY A 176 -7.33 18.69 12.02
CA GLY A 176 -8.13 18.46 10.83
C GLY A 176 -7.87 19.31 9.59
N GLU A 177 -6.65 19.73 9.27
CA GLU A 177 -6.37 20.50 8.04
C GLU A 177 -6.00 19.64 6.81
N THR A 178 -6.54 18.42 6.72
CA THR A 178 -6.25 17.51 5.60
C THR A 178 -7.31 17.53 4.48
N ASP A 179 -8.44 18.19 4.71
CA ASP A 179 -9.55 18.20 3.77
C ASP A 179 -9.16 18.74 2.38
N GLY A 180 -9.36 17.89 1.37
CA GLY A 180 -9.07 18.22 -0.03
C GLY A 180 -7.57 18.32 -0.38
N MET A 181 -6.66 17.89 0.50
CA MET A 181 -5.21 17.96 0.23
C MET A 181 -4.83 17.09 -0.97
N MET A 182 -5.35 15.88 -1.04
CA MET A 182 -5.10 14.96 -2.15
C MET A 182 -5.64 15.51 -3.46
N GLU A 183 -6.86 16.02 -3.46
CA GLU A 183 -7.50 16.60 -4.63
C GLU A 183 -6.73 17.82 -5.14
N ARG A 184 -6.33 18.73 -4.24
CA ARG A 184 -5.50 19.90 -4.60
C ARG A 184 -4.16 19.47 -5.19
N TYR A 185 -3.50 18.47 -4.62
CA TYR A 185 -2.24 17.95 -5.16
C TYR A 185 -2.45 17.39 -6.57
N ILE A 186 -3.51 16.59 -6.80
CA ILE A 186 -3.81 16.03 -8.12
C ILE A 186 -4.13 17.14 -9.12
N ASP A 187 -4.87 18.17 -8.73
CA ASP A 187 -5.19 19.30 -9.60
C ASP A 187 -3.92 20.05 -10.03
N GLU A 188 -3.02 20.36 -9.10
CA GLU A 188 -1.74 20.98 -9.41
C GLU A 188 -0.84 20.09 -10.26
N PHE A 189 -0.80 18.79 -9.98
CA PHE A 189 -0.07 17.84 -10.82
C PHE A 189 -0.63 17.81 -12.25
N CYS A 190 -1.95 17.80 -12.42
CA CYS A 190 -2.60 17.88 -13.73
C CYS A 190 -2.27 19.19 -14.46
N ASN A 191 -2.26 20.33 -13.76
CA ASN A 191 -1.88 21.61 -14.35
C ASN A 191 -0.47 21.60 -14.94
N CYS A 192 0.47 20.87 -14.32
CA CYS A 192 1.83 20.73 -14.83
C CYS A 192 1.92 19.89 -16.11
N TYR A 193 1.05 18.90 -16.28
CA TYR A 193 1.15 17.90 -17.35
C TYR A 193 -0.03 17.91 -18.34
N ASP A 194 -1.09 18.65 -18.09
CA ASP A 194 -2.23 18.80 -19.03
C ASP A 194 -1.93 19.87 -20.06
N ARG A 195 -1.06 19.54 -21.02
CA ARG A 195 -0.60 20.45 -22.08
C ARG A 195 -1.65 20.75 -23.16
N LYS A 196 -2.92 20.47 -22.94
CA LYS A 196 -3.99 20.84 -23.90
C LYS A 196 -4.21 22.35 -24.01
N ASN A 197 -3.61 23.16 -23.12
CA ASN A 197 -3.75 24.61 -23.08
C ASN A 197 -2.45 25.37 -23.39
N ALA A 198 -1.38 24.72 -23.82
CA ALA A 198 -0.13 25.37 -24.22
C ALA A 198 -0.04 25.45 -25.75
N ASN A 199 -0.86 26.32 -26.36
CA ASN A 199 -0.66 26.94 -27.70
C ASN A 199 -1.22 28.35 -27.66
#